data_c90a2ee56f6372c89af13e71c7b0f4ab
#
_entry.id   c90a2ee56f6372c89af13e71c7b0f4ab
#
_cell.length_a   1.000
_cell.length_b   1.000
_cell.length_c   1.000
_cell.angle_alpha   90.00
_cell.angle_beta   90.00
_cell.angle_gamma   90.00
#
_symmetry.space_group_name_H-M   'P 1'
#
loop_
_entity.id
_entity.type
_entity.pdbx_description
1 polymer ?
#
loop_
_entity_poly.entity_id
_entity_poly.type
_entity_poly.pdbx_seq_one_letter_code
_entity_poly.pdbx_strand_id
1 'polypeptide(L)'
;MNKQFSLNVNGKDHTVEADPDMPLLYALRDDLGLNNPHFGCGLAQCGACTVHLDGQPVRSCVTPLSAVGNGKVVTLAGLGTPEKPHPLQTAYVEEEVPQCGYCINGWIMTAAAFLRDNKKPTEAQIKESLTGLKCRCGTHISILRAVKRAATMMG
;
A
#
# COMPACT_ATOMS: atom_id res chain seq x y z
N MET A 1 22.28 4.72 17.04
CA MET A 1 23.46 4.09 16.38
C MET A 1 23.00 3.27 15.19
N ASN A 2 23.52 3.59 14.01
CA ASN A 2 23.11 2.87 12.80
C ASN A 2 23.47 1.39 12.85
N LYS A 3 22.58 0.57 12.28
CA LYS A 3 22.76 -0.87 12.09
C LYS A 3 22.48 -1.23 10.63
N GLN A 4 23.03 -2.33 10.18
CA GLN A 4 22.67 -2.89 8.89
C GLN A 4 21.40 -3.73 9.00
N PHE A 5 20.45 -3.46 8.08
CA PHE A 5 19.22 -4.22 7.90
C PHE A 5 19.21 -4.87 6.53
N SER A 6 18.85 -6.14 6.47
CA SER A 6 18.50 -6.80 5.22
C SER A 6 16.98 -6.73 5.06
N LEU A 7 16.51 -6.05 4.02
CA LEU A 7 15.10 -5.86 3.72
C LEU A 7 14.74 -6.60 2.44
N ASN A 8 13.81 -7.53 2.52
CA ASN A 8 13.22 -8.13 1.32
C ASN A 8 12.07 -7.23 0.84
N VAL A 9 12.27 -6.54 -0.28
CA VAL A 9 11.29 -5.61 -0.85
C VAL A 9 10.97 -6.02 -2.29
N ASN A 10 9.70 -6.33 -2.54
CA ASN A 10 9.20 -6.79 -3.83
C ASN A 10 9.99 -8.00 -4.39
N GLY A 11 10.37 -8.93 -3.49
CA GLY A 11 11.09 -10.14 -3.82
C GLY A 11 12.60 -9.97 -4.05
N LYS A 12 13.15 -8.79 -3.76
CA LYS A 12 14.60 -8.52 -3.83
C LYS A 12 15.12 -8.14 -2.46
N ASP A 13 16.32 -8.64 -2.14
CA ASP A 13 17.00 -8.30 -0.90
C ASP A 13 17.83 -7.03 -1.08
N HIS A 14 17.71 -6.13 -0.13
CA HIS A 14 18.41 -4.86 -0.07
C HIS A 14 19.08 -4.70 1.29
N THR A 15 20.23 -4.07 1.32
CA THR A 15 20.94 -3.72 2.57
C THR A 15 20.82 -2.22 2.79
N VAL A 16 20.32 -1.85 3.97
CA VAL A 16 20.16 -0.45 4.42
C VAL A 16 20.91 -0.28 5.73
N GLU A 17 21.67 0.81 5.86
CA GLU A 17 22.32 1.20 7.10
C GLU A 17 21.57 2.36 7.73
N ALA A 18 20.88 2.11 8.84
CA ALA A 18 20.00 3.09 9.46
C ALA A 18 19.84 2.88 10.96
N ASP A 19 19.23 3.87 11.62
CA ASP A 19 18.79 3.74 13.00
C ASP A 19 17.67 2.70 13.09
N PRO A 20 17.69 1.77 14.07
CA PRO A 20 16.65 0.77 14.27
C PRO A 20 15.23 1.32 14.39
N ASP A 21 15.09 2.53 14.91
CA ASP A 21 13.80 3.20 15.09
C ASP A 21 13.36 4.02 13.87
N MET A 22 14.20 4.09 12.82
CA MET A 22 13.83 4.76 11.59
C MET A 22 12.59 4.11 10.98
N PRO A 23 11.55 4.89 10.61
CA PRO A 23 10.38 4.37 9.93
C PRO A 23 10.71 3.72 8.58
N LEU A 24 10.13 2.55 8.34
CA LEU A 24 10.28 1.82 7.07
C LEU A 24 10.01 2.68 5.84
N LEU A 25 9.09 3.64 5.94
CA LEU A 25 8.76 4.57 4.86
C LEU A 25 10.00 5.27 4.30
N TYR A 26 10.92 5.74 5.15
CA TYR A 26 12.11 6.45 4.70
C TYR A 26 13.11 5.52 4.03
N ALA A 27 13.33 4.33 4.56
CA ALA A 27 14.15 3.32 3.89
C ALA A 27 13.63 3.02 2.48
N LEU A 28 12.32 2.84 2.31
CA LEU A 28 11.72 2.56 1.01
C LEU A 28 11.87 3.73 0.02
N ARG A 29 11.72 4.96 0.51
CA ARG A 29 11.76 6.15 -0.35
C ARG A 29 13.17 6.67 -0.60
N ASP A 30 13.94 6.84 0.47
CA ASP A 30 15.21 7.57 0.42
C ASP A 30 16.38 6.63 0.09
N ASP A 31 16.44 5.46 0.72
CA ASP A 31 17.52 4.50 0.47
C ASP A 31 17.27 3.65 -0.79
N LEU A 32 16.02 3.21 -1.01
CA LEU A 32 15.67 2.37 -2.16
C LEU A 32 15.11 3.14 -3.35
N GLY A 33 14.85 4.43 -3.22
CA GLY A 33 14.38 5.31 -4.30
C GLY A 33 12.99 4.99 -4.83
N LEU A 34 12.12 4.35 -4.04
CA LEU A 34 10.78 3.98 -4.47
C LEU A 34 9.82 5.19 -4.47
N ASN A 35 9.04 5.36 -5.54
CA ASN A 35 8.05 6.43 -5.63
C ASN A 35 6.83 6.22 -4.72
N ASN A 36 6.47 4.97 -4.45
CA ASN A 36 5.48 4.58 -3.47
C ASN A 36 6.12 3.63 -2.44
N PRO A 37 5.73 3.71 -1.18
CA PRO A 37 4.66 4.49 -0.54
C PRO A 37 4.94 5.99 -0.42
N HIS A 38 3.90 6.79 -0.04
CA HIS A 38 4.02 8.23 0.18
C HIS A 38 3.90 8.63 1.65
N PHE A 39 4.58 9.72 2.04
CA PHE A 39 4.37 10.37 3.32
C PHE A 39 3.10 11.23 3.29
N GLY A 40 2.29 11.15 4.34
CA GLY A 40 1.12 12.00 4.52
C GLY A 40 1.04 12.55 5.94
N CYS A 41 0.37 11.85 6.86
CA CYS A 41 0.18 12.33 8.24
C CYS A 41 1.35 12.01 9.18
N GLY A 42 2.16 10.98 8.92
CA GLY A 42 3.18 10.48 9.83
C GLY A 42 2.65 9.84 11.13
N LEU A 43 1.33 9.62 11.22
CA LEU A 43 0.62 9.19 12.43
C LEU A 43 -0.26 7.94 12.19
N ALA A 44 0.00 7.18 11.17
CA ALA A 44 -0.76 6.00 10.74
C ALA A 44 -2.26 6.26 10.42
N GLN A 45 -2.67 7.51 10.19
CA GLN A 45 -4.08 7.87 10.02
C GLN A 45 -4.56 7.95 8.57
N CYS A 46 -3.73 8.50 7.65
CA CYS A 46 -4.18 8.78 6.28
C CYS A 46 -4.08 7.60 5.32
N GLY A 47 -3.19 6.66 5.58
CA GLY A 47 -2.97 5.46 4.77
C GLY A 47 -2.06 5.63 3.56
N ALA A 48 -1.59 6.84 3.21
CA ALA A 48 -0.72 7.08 2.04
C ALA A 48 0.57 6.23 2.05
N CYS A 49 1.05 5.86 3.23
CA CYS A 49 2.26 5.08 3.44
C CYS A 49 2.04 3.55 3.50
N THR A 50 0.85 3.05 3.20
CA THR A 50 0.54 1.62 3.34
C THR A 50 1.41 0.77 2.43
N VAL A 51 2.00 -0.27 3.02
CA VAL A 51 2.68 -1.38 2.33
C VAL A 51 2.16 -2.68 2.92
N HIS A 52 2.44 -3.82 2.27
CA HIS A 52 2.22 -5.12 2.90
C HIS A 52 3.51 -5.59 3.57
N LEU A 53 3.41 -6.05 4.79
CA LEU A 53 4.44 -6.79 5.51
C LEU A 53 3.90 -8.19 5.77
N ASP A 54 4.52 -9.19 5.18
CA ASP A 54 4.04 -10.59 5.18
C ASP A 54 2.56 -10.71 4.77
N GLY A 55 2.17 -9.91 3.77
CA GLY A 55 0.81 -9.89 3.24
C GLY A 55 -0.19 -9.04 4.05
N GLN A 56 0.18 -8.50 5.19
CA GLN A 56 -0.71 -7.65 6.00
C GLN A 56 -0.45 -6.17 5.71
N PRO A 57 -1.51 -5.34 5.59
CA PRO A 57 -1.35 -3.92 5.37
C PRO A 57 -0.84 -3.24 6.64
N VAL A 58 0.31 -2.58 6.55
CA VAL A 58 0.90 -1.81 7.64
C VAL A 58 1.16 -0.37 7.23
N ARG A 59 1.23 0.52 8.21
CA ARG A 59 1.54 1.94 8.01
C ARG A 59 3.05 2.15 8.14
N SER A 60 3.77 2.20 7.03
CA SER A 60 5.23 2.28 7.03
C SER A 60 5.79 3.54 7.68
N CYS A 61 5.00 4.60 7.83
CA CYS A 61 5.42 5.83 8.52
C CYS A 61 5.60 5.69 10.04
N VAL A 62 5.07 4.63 10.64
CA VAL A 62 5.20 4.34 12.08
C VAL A 62 5.74 2.93 12.36
N THR A 63 6.10 2.19 11.34
CA THR A 63 6.71 0.86 11.48
C THR A 63 8.23 1.03 11.50
N PRO A 64 8.92 0.80 12.63
CA PRO A 64 10.37 0.94 12.69
C PRO A 64 11.06 -0.22 11.94
N LEU A 65 12.24 0.02 11.41
CA LEU A 65 13.03 -1.00 10.70
C LEU A 65 13.28 -2.24 11.58
N SER A 66 13.51 -2.05 12.87
CA SER A 66 13.68 -3.15 13.83
C SER A 66 12.49 -4.09 13.91
N ALA A 67 11.28 -3.61 13.61
CA ALA A 67 10.06 -4.43 13.61
C ALA A 67 9.83 -5.19 12.29
N VAL A 68 10.51 -4.85 11.22
CA VAL A 68 10.37 -5.54 9.92
C VAL A 68 11.00 -6.93 9.97
N GLY A 69 12.16 -7.06 10.64
CA GLY A 69 12.87 -8.34 10.76
C GLY A 69 13.17 -8.94 9.38
N ASN A 70 12.87 -10.22 9.24
CA ASN A 70 12.98 -10.96 7.97
C ASN A 70 11.69 -10.93 7.14
N GLY A 71 10.75 -10.04 7.45
CA GLY A 71 9.47 -9.96 6.78
C GLY A 71 9.57 -9.52 5.33
N LYS A 72 8.63 -10.00 4.52
CA LYS A 72 8.55 -9.65 3.09
C LYS A 72 7.72 -8.38 2.93
N VAL A 73 8.35 -7.32 2.46
CA VAL A 73 7.70 -6.05 2.16
C VAL A 73 7.24 -6.05 0.70
N VAL A 74 5.97 -5.78 0.47
CA VAL A 74 5.42 -5.55 -0.87
C VAL A 74 4.87 -4.13 -0.95
N THR A 75 5.37 -3.38 -1.92
CA THR A 75 4.88 -2.04 -2.25
C THR A 75 3.91 -2.09 -3.43
N LEU A 76 3.33 -0.96 -3.81
CA LEU A 76 2.45 -0.87 -4.99
C LEU A 76 3.13 -1.39 -6.27
N ALA A 77 4.43 -1.12 -6.44
CA ALA A 77 5.22 -1.61 -7.58
C ALA A 77 5.38 -3.14 -7.58
N GLY A 78 5.30 -3.78 -6.41
CA GLY A 78 5.35 -5.24 -6.29
C GLY A 78 3.98 -5.93 -6.36
N LEU A 79 2.88 -5.16 -6.31
CA LEU A 79 1.53 -5.71 -6.40
C LEU A 79 1.17 -6.14 -7.82
N GLY A 80 1.58 -5.36 -8.82
CA GLY A 80 1.39 -5.64 -10.24
C GLY A 80 2.21 -4.67 -11.10
N THR A 81 2.50 -5.09 -12.33
CA THR A 81 3.27 -4.31 -13.31
C THR A 81 2.38 -3.80 -14.45
N PRO A 82 2.84 -2.86 -15.28
CA PRO A 82 2.07 -2.43 -16.46
C PRO A 82 1.70 -3.59 -17.39
N GLU A 83 2.56 -4.60 -17.51
CA GLU A 83 2.35 -5.78 -18.37
C GLU A 83 1.40 -6.80 -17.71
N LYS A 84 1.38 -6.83 -16.38
CA LYS A 84 0.53 -7.72 -15.59
C LYS A 84 -0.03 -6.97 -14.37
N PRO A 85 -0.98 -6.07 -14.58
CA PRO A 85 -1.54 -5.28 -13.49
C PRO A 85 -2.39 -6.14 -12.56
N HIS A 86 -2.39 -5.76 -11.27
CA HIS A 86 -3.35 -6.30 -10.33
C HIS A 86 -4.77 -5.85 -10.70
N PRO A 87 -5.84 -6.64 -10.50
CA PRO A 87 -7.22 -6.25 -10.82
C PRO A 87 -7.64 -4.88 -10.28
N LEU A 88 -7.17 -4.51 -9.09
CA LEU A 88 -7.40 -3.16 -8.54
C LEU A 88 -6.72 -2.06 -9.37
N GLN A 89 -5.53 -2.29 -9.89
CA GLN A 89 -4.85 -1.31 -10.74
C GLN A 89 -5.61 -1.13 -12.06
N THR A 90 -6.06 -2.22 -12.67
CA THR A 90 -6.91 -2.20 -13.86
C THR A 90 -8.23 -1.46 -13.59
N ALA A 91 -8.92 -1.82 -12.51
CA ALA A 91 -10.20 -1.19 -12.15
C ALA A 91 -10.06 0.32 -11.87
N TYR A 92 -8.93 0.75 -11.28
CA TYR A 92 -8.65 2.16 -11.06
C TYR A 92 -8.50 2.96 -12.36
N VAL A 93 -7.90 2.36 -13.38
CA VAL A 93 -7.80 2.97 -14.71
C VAL A 93 -9.17 3.01 -15.39
N GLU A 94 -9.91 1.91 -15.37
CA GLU A 94 -11.23 1.80 -16.02
C GLU A 94 -12.29 2.71 -15.39
N GLU A 95 -12.23 2.94 -14.08
CA GLU A 95 -13.13 3.83 -13.36
C GLU A 95 -12.62 5.30 -13.31
N GLU A 96 -11.49 5.58 -13.96
CA GLU A 96 -10.88 6.92 -14.03
C GLU A 96 -10.75 7.57 -12.63
N VAL A 97 -10.32 6.78 -11.65
CA VAL A 97 -10.29 7.19 -10.23
C VAL A 97 -9.32 8.34 -9.94
N PRO A 98 -8.06 8.33 -10.47
CA PRO A 98 -7.06 9.28 -10.03
C PRO A 98 -7.35 10.73 -10.44
N GLN A 99 -7.13 11.65 -9.49
CA GLN A 99 -6.90 13.07 -9.81
C GLN A 99 -5.41 13.38 -9.58
N CYS A 100 -4.99 13.80 -8.38
CA CYS A 100 -3.58 14.05 -8.12
C CYS A 100 -2.74 12.77 -8.02
N GLY A 101 -3.35 11.64 -7.72
CA GLY A 101 -2.69 10.33 -7.63
C GLY A 101 -1.92 10.07 -6.32
N TYR A 102 -1.81 11.04 -5.43
CA TYR A 102 -0.95 10.93 -4.24
C TYR A 102 -1.39 9.84 -3.26
N CYS A 103 -2.69 9.65 -3.06
CA CYS A 103 -3.26 8.70 -2.10
C CYS A 103 -3.50 7.29 -2.67
N ILE A 104 -3.31 7.06 -3.97
CA ILE A 104 -3.63 5.79 -4.64
C ILE A 104 -3.03 4.60 -3.91
N ASN A 105 -1.76 4.72 -3.52
CA ASN A 105 -1.04 3.67 -2.82
C ASN A 105 -1.83 3.12 -1.63
N GLY A 106 -2.31 3.99 -0.75
CA GLY A 106 -3.02 3.60 0.46
C GLY A 106 -4.31 2.85 0.17
N TRP A 107 -5.10 3.34 -0.77
CA TRP A 107 -6.37 2.74 -1.15
C TRP A 107 -6.18 1.37 -1.82
N ILE A 108 -5.29 1.28 -2.82
CA ILE A 108 -5.05 0.02 -3.53
C ILE A 108 -4.43 -1.03 -2.60
N MET A 109 -3.41 -0.69 -1.82
CA MET A 109 -2.74 -1.64 -0.94
C MET A 109 -3.68 -2.16 0.16
N THR A 110 -4.51 -1.29 0.74
CA THR A 110 -5.52 -1.71 1.74
C THR A 110 -6.59 -2.59 1.11
N ALA A 111 -7.15 -2.18 -0.03
CA ALA A 111 -8.17 -2.95 -0.73
C ALA A 111 -7.64 -4.30 -1.24
N ALA A 112 -6.38 -4.37 -1.68
CA ALA A 112 -5.78 -5.63 -2.16
C ALA A 112 -5.70 -6.68 -1.05
N ALA A 113 -5.28 -6.28 0.16
CA ALA A 113 -5.28 -7.18 1.31
C ALA A 113 -6.70 -7.63 1.69
N PHE A 114 -7.65 -6.71 1.70
CA PHE A 114 -9.04 -7.01 2.00
C PHE A 114 -9.68 -7.97 0.99
N LEU A 115 -9.51 -7.72 -0.32
CA LEU A 115 -10.10 -8.56 -1.38
C LEU A 115 -9.42 -9.92 -1.52
N ARG A 116 -8.16 -10.06 -1.12
CA ARG A 116 -7.51 -11.36 -1.04
C ARG A 116 -8.28 -12.32 -0.15
N ASP A 117 -8.74 -11.83 1.00
CA ASP A 117 -9.38 -12.63 2.03
C ASP A 117 -10.92 -12.62 1.92
N ASN A 118 -11.51 -11.68 1.15
CA ASN A 118 -12.94 -11.51 0.95
C ASN A 118 -13.29 -11.42 -0.54
N LYS A 119 -13.64 -12.55 -1.15
CA LYS A 119 -13.86 -12.66 -2.60
C LYS A 119 -15.18 -12.04 -3.09
N LYS A 120 -16.20 -11.99 -2.24
CA LYS A 120 -17.53 -11.45 -2.57
C LYS A 120 -18.02 -10.49 -1.49
N PRO A 121 -17.31 -9.35 -1.27
CA PRO A 121 -17.68 -8.42 -0.22
C PRO A 121 -18.94 -7.65 -0.59
N THR A 122 -19.75 -7.32 0.41
CA THR A 122 -20.81 -6.32 0.29
C THR A 122 -20.21 -4.92 0.22
N GLU A 123 -20.98 -3.95 -0.29
CA GLU A 123 -20.53 -2.55 -0.31
C GLU A 123 -20.23 -2.02 1.10
N ALA A 124 -21.02 -2.42 2.09
CA ALA A 124 -20.81 -2.04 3.49
C ALA A 124 -19.44 -2.54 4.01
N GLN A 125 -19.09 -3.80 3.71
CA GLN A 125 -17.80 -4.38 4.09
C GLN A 125 -16.63 -3.68 3.39
N ILE A 126 -16.79 -3.30 2.12
CA ILE A 126 -15.78 -2.53 1.39
C ILE A 126 -15.57 -1.17 2.08
N LYS A 127 -16.66 -0.44 2.37
CA LYS A 127 -16.59 0.86 3.05
C LYS A 127 -15.90 0.76 4.41
N GLU A 128 -16.25 -0.26 5.19
CA GLU A 128 -15.65 -0.51 6.51
C GLU A 128 -14.15 -0.78 6.41
N SER A 129 -13.74 -1.64 5.47
CA SER A 129 -12.32 -1.98 5.27
C SER A 129 -11.44 -0.81 4.86
N LEU A 130 -12.03 0.22 4.24
CA LEU A 130 -11.36 1.42 3.76
C LEU A 130 -11.50 2.62 4.73
N THR A 131 -12.10 2.40 5.88
CA THR A 131 -12.29 3.46 6.88
C THR A 131 -10.94 4.04 7.34
N GLY A 132 -10.88 5.36 7.44
CA GLY A 132 -9.68 6.10 7.87
C GLY A 132 -8.75 6.51 6.73
N LEU A 133 -8.85 5.91 5.53
CA LEU A 133 -8.09 6.36 4.38
C LEU A 133 -8.57 7.74 3.91
N LYS A 134 -7.64 8.56 3.41
CA LYS A 134 -7.93 9.93 3.00
C LYS A 134 -7.60 10.17 1.53
N CYS A 135 -8.52 10.84 0.84
CA CYS A 135 -8.30 11.40 -0.50
C CYS A 135 -8.65 12.89 -0.47
N ARG A 136 -7.65 13.76 -0.66
CA ARG A 136 -7.86 15.22 -0.64
C ARG A 136 -8.67 15.71 -1.84
N CYS A 137 -8.60 15.00 -2.96
CA CYS A 137 -9.35 15.32 -4.18
C CYS A 137 -10.82 14.88 -4.11
N GLY A 138 -11.19 14.04 -3.15
CA GLY A 138 -12.57 13.62 -2.96
C GLY A 138 -13.05 12.52 -3.90
N THR A 139 -12.18 11.66 -4.43
CA THR A 139 -12.53 10.60 -5.40
C THR A 139 -13.15 9.34 -4.76
N HIS A 140 -13.73 9.44 -3.57
CA HIS A 140 -14.19 8.29 -2.78
C HIS A 140 -15.23 7.41 -3.51
N ILE A 141 -16.15 8.02 -4.27
CA ILE A 141 -17.19 7.28 -5.00
C ILE A 141 -16.58 6.45 -6.13
N SER A 142 -15.65 7.03 -6.91
CA SER A 142 -14.95 6.29 -7.95
C SER A 142 -14.04 5.20 -7.37
N ILE A 143 -13.42 5.45 -6.21
CA ILE A 143 -12.66 4.43 -5.47
C ILE A 143 -13.57 3.24 -5.13
N LEU A 144 -14.75 3.48 -4.56
CA LEU A 144 -15.70 2.40 -4.25
C LEU A 144 -16.11 1.61 -5.50
N ARG A 145 -16.39 2.28 -6.61
CA ARG A 145 -16.71 1.61 -7.88
C ARG A 145 -15.55 0.74 -8.35
N ALA A 146 -14.31 1.26 -8.29
CA ALA A 146 -13.13 0.51 -8.68
C ALA A 146 -12.91 -0.73 -7.79
N VAL A 147 -13.07 -0.62 -6.48
CA VAL A 147 -12.93 -1.77 -5.57
C VAL A 147 -14.02 -2.81 -5.81
N LYS A 148 -15.27 -2.40 -6.05
CA LYS A 148 -16.37 -3.32 -6.43
C LYS A 148 -16.07 -4.02 -7.75
N ARG A 149 -15.60 -3.30 -8.77
CA ARG A 149 -15.20 -3.88 -10.06
C ARG A 149 -14.07 -4.88 -9.88
N ALA A 150 -13.03 -4.53 -9.14
CA ALA A 150 -11.90 -5.43 -8.86
C ALA A 150 -12.36 -6.71 -8.13
N ALA A 151 -13.27 -6.61 -7.18
CA ALA A 151 -13.84 -7.77 -6.49
C ALA A 151 -14.52 -8.73 -7.48
N THR A 152 -15.26 -8.21 -8.46
CA THR A 152 -15.88 -9.01 -9.53
C THR A 152 -14.83 -9.68 -10.43
N MET A 153 -13.71 -9.00 -10.71
CA MET A 153 -12.61 -9.55 -11.53
C MET A 153 -11.82 -10.65 -10.80
N MET A 154 -11.81 -10.63 -9.47
CA MET A 154 -11.06 -11.57 -8.63
C MET A 154 -11.90 -12.79 -8.17
N GLY A 155 -13.21 -12.70 -8.24
CA GLY A 155 -14.18 -13.75 -7.86
C GLY A 155 -14.56 -14.59 -9.02
#